data_2861e7a14cf64431baae46ee4bb6838d
#
_entry.id   2861e7a14cf64431baae46ee4bb6838d
#
_cell.length_a   1.000
_cell.length_b   1.000
_cell.length_c   1.000
_cell.angle_alpha   90.00
_cell.angle_beta   90.00
_cell.angle_gamma   90.00
#
_symmetry.space_group_name_H-M   'P 1'
#
loop_
_entity.id
_entity.type
_entity.pdbx_description
1 polymer ?
#
loop_
_entity_poly.entity_id
_entity_poly.type
_entity_poly.pdbx_seq_one_letter_code
_entity_poly.pdbx_strand_id
1 'polypeptide(L)'
;ERMGQAAVKAAKSVQYENAGTIEFLLDKNKEFYFMEMNTRIQVEHPVTEAVTDLDLIKEQIRIAAGEPLSVTQEDIQITGHAIECRINAENPDKHFMPCPGTITDLHLPGGRGVRVDTAVYNHYTIPPNYDSMILKLIVHDKDRPSAIAKMRSALGELVIEGITTNVDFQYELIGDRDFEEGNVDTDFIPTHFPDC
;
A
#
# COMPACT_ATOMS: atom_id res chain seq x y z
N GLU A 1 -20.32 -2.06 -6.27
CA GLU A 1 -20.83 -1.44 -7.50
C GLU A 1 -21.35 -0.02 -7.25
N ARG A 2 -22.34 0.23 -6.35
CA ARG A 2 -22.89 1.57 -6.02
C ARG A 2 -21.80 2.61 -5.70
N MET A 3 -20.82 2.27 -4.87
CA MET A 3 -19.71 3.16 -4.49
C MET A 3 -18.84 3.54 -5.69
N GLY A 4 -18.47 2.56 -6.53
CA GLY A 4 -17.70 2.82 -7.75
C GLY A 4 -18.44 3.73 -8.74
N GLN A 5 -19.76 3.51 -8.92
CA GLN A 5 -20.59 4.39 -9.76
C GLN A 5 -20.65 5.82 -9.21
N ALA A 6 -20.73 5.97 -7.87
CA ALA A 6 -20.70 7.29 -7.23
C ALA A 6 -19.37 8.00 -7.46
N ALA A 7 -18.24 7.28 -7.35
CA ALA A 7 -16.90 7.80 -7.61
C ALA A 7 -16.77 8.28 -9.07
N VAL A 8 -17.17 7.46 -10.04
CA VAL A 8 -17.15 7.83 -11.47
C VAL A 8 -18.02 9.07 -11.74
N LYS A 9 -19.22 9.14 -11.13
CA LYS A 9 -20.12 10.29 -11.27
C LYS A 9 -19.48 11.55 -10.71
N ALA A 10 -18.84 11.47 -9.53
CA ALA A 10 -18.17 12.61 -8.88
C ALA A 10 -17.02 13.12 -9.76
N ALA A 11 -16.13 12.24 -10.23
CA ALA A 11 -15.02 12.62 -11.11
C ALA A 11 -15.50 13.28 -12.42
N LYS A 12 -16.54 12.71 -13.05
CA LYS A 12 -17.13 13.28 -14.27
C LYS A 12 -17.76 14.65 -14.04
N SER A 13 -18.36 14.89 -12.87
CA SER A 13 -19.03 16.16 -12.58
C SER A 13 -18.07 17.36 -12.50
N VAL A 14 -16.81 17.10 -12.18
CA VAL A 14 -15.74 18.11 -12.11
C VAL A 14 -14.79 18.02 -13.30
N GLN A 15 -15.10 17.20 -14.30
CA GLN A 15 -14.29 16.98 -15.50
C GLN A 15 -12.84 16.60 -15.15
N TYR A 16 -12.70 15.74 -14.12
CA TYR A 16 -11.39 15.32 -13.65
C TYR A 16 -10.66 14.49 -14.70
N GLU A 17 -9.39 14.80 -14.90
CA GLU A 17 -8.50 14.13 -15.83
C GLU A 17 -7.29 13.56 -15.07
N ASN A 18 -6.76 12.43 -15.57
CA ASN A 18 -5.64 11.70 -15.02
C ASN A 18 -6.02 10.84 -13.79
N ALA A 19 -5.01 10.27 -13.08
CA ALA A 19 -5.23 9.38 -11.96
C ALA A 19 -5.71 10.13 -10.70
N GLY A 20 -6.66 9.53 -10.00
CA GLY A 20 -7.16 10.04 -8.74
C GLY A 20 -7.93 8.97 -7.97
N THR A 21 -8.18 9.24 -6.71
CA THR A 21 -8.93 8.33 -5.81
C THR A 21 -10.01 9.11 -5.09
N ILE A 22 -11.20 8.53 -5.02
CA ILE A 22 -12.30 9.05 -4.20
C ILE A 22 -12.46 8.14 -3.01
N GLU A 23 -12.41 8.71 -1.82
CA GLU A 23 -12.49 8.00 -0.54
C GLU A 23 -13.88 8.15 0.07
N PHE A 24 -14.36 7.05 0.66
CA PHE A 24 -15.65 6.98 1.31
C PHE A 24 -15.50 6.36 2.71
N LEU A 25 -16.29 6.85 3.64
CA LEU A 25 -16.55 6.17 4.90
C LEU A 25 -17.67 5.16 4.69
N LEU A 26 -17.44 3.91 5.09
CA LEU A 26 -18.43 2.84 5.03
C LEU A 26 -18.87 2.48 6.46
N ASP A 27 -20.16 2.61 6.75
CA ASP A 27 -20.69 2.26 8.06
C ASP A 27 -21.03 0.74 8.19
N LYS A 28 -21.36 0.32 9.41
CA LYS A 28 -21.75 -1.07 9.72
C LYS A 28 -22.99 -1.57 8.97
N ASN A 29 -23.83 -0.66 8.44
CA ASN A 29 -25.00 -0.98 7.66
C ASN A 29 -24.70 -1.04 6.15
N LYS A 30 -23.41 -0.90 5.76
CA LYS A 30 -22.94 -0.81 4.38
C LYS A 30 -23.47 0.42 3.63
N GLU A 31 -23.83 1.49 4.35
CA GLU A 31 -24.04 2.80 3.75
C GLU A 31 -22.70 3.55 3.68
N PHE A 32 -22.48 4.26 2.60
CA PHE A 32 -21.23 4.96 2.35
C PHE A 32 -21.43 6.46 2.19
N TYR A 33 -20.43 7.20 2.66
CA TYR A 33 -20.43 8.65 2.69
C TYR A 33 -19.14 9.16 2.06
N PHE A 34 -19.26 10.15 1.16
CA PHE A 34 -18.08 10.78 0.55
C PHE A 34 -17.22 11.42 1.64
N MET A 35 -15.92 11.17 1.58
CA MET A 35 -14.96 11.79 2.49
C MET A 35 -14.12 12.84 1.76
N GLU A 36 -13.31 12.39 0.77
CA GLU A 36 -12.46 13.29 0.00
C GLU A 36 -12.15 12.74 -1.38
N MET A 37 -11.53 13.60 -2.21
CA MET A 37 -10.92 13.20 -3.47
C MET A 37 -9.44 13.55 -3.45
N ASN A 38 -8.58 12.55 -3.64
CA ASN A 38 -7.16 12.74 -3.85
C ASN A 38 -6.88 12.88 -5.34
N THR A 39 -6.52 14.10 -5.76
CA THR A 39 -6.26 14.44 -7.17
C THR A 39 -4.81 14.12 -7.57
N ARG A 40 -4.37 12.93 -7.25
CA ARG A 40 -3.02 12.40 -7.47
C ARG A 40 -3.06 10.88 -7.44
N ILE A 41 -1.97 10.23 -7.83
CA ILE A 41 -1.80 8.81 -7.57
C ILE A 41 -1.61 8.56 -6.07
N GLN A 42 -2.08 7.43 -5.57
CA GLN A 42 -1.91 6.99 -4.19
C GLN A 42 -0.59 6.25 -3.99
N VAL A 43 -0.10 6.23 -2.74
CA VAL A 43 1.10 5.46 -2.36
C VAL A 43 0.90 3.99 -2.68
N GLU A 44 -0.29 3.47 -2.40
CA GLU A 44 -0.69 2.07 -2.54
C GLU A 44 -1.12 1.66 -3.97
N HIS A 45 -0.86 2.49 -4.99
CA HIS A 45 -1.16 2.11 -6.38
C HIS A 45 -0.55 0.76 -6.82
N PRO A 46 0.59 0.28 -6.26
CA PRO A 46 1.15 -1.00 -6.65
C PRO A 46 0.24 -2.20 -6.44
N VAL A 47 -0.66 -2.17 -5.43
CA VAL A 47 -1.62 -3.27 -5.24
C VAL A 47 -2.64 -3.34 -6.38
N THR A 48 -3.08 -2.18 -6.88
CA THR A 48 -3.95 -2.11 -8.05
C THR A 48 -3.23 -2.61 -9.30
N GLU A 49 -1.98 -2.16 -9.52
CA GLU A 49 -1.15 -2.63 -10.63
C GLU A 49 -0.96 -4.14 -10.59
N ALA A 50 -0.68 -4.70 -9.41
CA ALA A 50 -0.45 -6.13 -9.23
C ALA A 50 -1.67 -7.00 -9.56
N VAL A 51 -2.89 -6.55 -9.25
CA VAL A 51 -4.11 -7.33 -9.50
C VAL A 51 -4.75 -7.06 -10.86
N THR A 52 -4.39 -5.97 -11.55
CA THR A 52 -4.94 -5.59 -12.86
C THR A 52 -3.97 -5.73 -14.02
N ASP A 53 -2.68 -5.93 -13.73
CA ASP A 53 -1.58 -5.91 -14.70
C ASP A 53 -1.49 -4.59 -15.51
N LEU A 54 -1.92 -3.48 -14.91
CA LEU A 54 -1.92 -2.16 -15.52
C LEU A 54 -0.86 -1.27 -14.87
N ASP A 55 0.04 -0.70 -15.66
CA ASP A 55 1.04 0.28 -15.21
C ASP A 55 0.41 1.67 -15.11
N LEU A 56 -0.04 2.05 -13.92
CA LEU A 56 -0.75 3.31 -13.67
C LEU A 56 0.15 4.53 -13.87
N ILE A 57 1.43 4.45 -13.54
CA ILE A 57 2.39 5.54 -13.76
C ILE A 57 2.59 5.79 -15.25
N LYS A 58 2.71 4.73 -16.04
CA LYS A 58 2.82 4.83 -17.48
C LYS A 58 1.57 5.45 -18.11
N GLU A 59 0.38 5.04 -17.64
CA GLU A 59 -0.87 5.64 -18.11
C GLU A 59 -0.96 7.12 -17.74
N GLN A 60 -0.53 7.54 -16.56
CA GLN A 60 -0.46 8.97 -16.21
C GLN A 60 0.42 9.77 -17.17
N ILE A 61 1.59 9.22 -17.54
CA ILE A 61 2.51 9.87 -18.48
C ILE A 61 1.88 9.98 -19.87
N ARG A 62 1.19 8.94 -20.34
CA ARG A 62 0.51 8.92 -21.63
C ARG A 62 -0.61 9.96 -21.68
N ILE A 63 -1.46 10.01 -20.64
CA ILE A 63 -2.53 11.01 -20.54
C ILE A 63 -1.94 12.43 -20.54
N ALA A 64 -0.86 12.66 -19.79
CA ALA A 64 -0.18 13.96 -19.76
C ALA A 64 0.42 14.35 -21.13
N ALA A 65 0.76 13.36 -21.95
CA ALA A 65 1.17 13.57 -23.35
C ALA A 65 0.00 13.80 -24.33
N GLY A 66 -1.23 13.76 -23.85
CA GLY A 66 -2.45 13.93 -24.66
C GLY A 66 -2.93 12.65 -25.34
N GLU A 67 -2.41 11.48 -24.94
CA GLU A 67 -2.85 10.20 -25.46
C GLU A 67 -4.12 9.72 -24.71
N PRO A 68 -5.02 8.97 -25.36
CA PRO A 68 -6.14 8.33 -24.69
C PRO A 68 -5.62 7.19 -23.79
N LEU A 69 -6.47 6.76 -22.84
CA LEU A 69 -6.21 5.53 -22.07
C LEU A 69 -5.95 4.34 -23.01
N SER A 70 -5.00 3.49 -22.63
CA SER A 70 -4.65 2.29 -23.42
C SER A 70 -5.66 1.15 -23.27
N VAL A 71 -6.56 1.26 -22.29
CA VAL A 71 -7.55 0.24 -21.92
C VAL A 71 -8.94 0.85 -21.73
N THR A 72 -9.96 0.03 -21.85
CA THR A 72 -11.33 0.36 -21.45
C THR A 72 -11.65 -0.26 -20.09
N GLN A 73 -12.79 0.09 -19.49
CA GLN A 73 -13.20 -0.50 -18.21
C GLN A 73 -13.45 -2.01 -18.32
N GLU A 74 -13.90 -2.48 -19.47
CA GLU A 74 -14.21 -3.89 -19.76
C GLU A 74 -12.94 -4.76 -19.86
N ASP A 75 -11.79 -4.14 -20.19
CA ASP A 75 -10.50 -4.84 -20.25
C ASP A 75 -9.92 -5.14 -18.87
N ILE A 76 -10.40 -4.43 -17.83
CA ILE A 76 -9.88 -4.56 -16.48
C ILE A 76 -10.42 -5.80 -15.81
N GLN A 77 -9.52 -6.72 -15.46
CA GLN A 77 -9.81 -7.92 -14.70
C GLN A 77 -8.97 -7.95 -13.42
N ILE A 78 -9.64 -8.19 -12.28
CA ILE A 78 -8.94 -8.36 -11.02
C ILE A 78 -8.53 -9.81 -10.87
N THR A 79 -7.22 -10.06 -10.80
CA THR A 79 -6.63 -11.40 -10.71
C THR A 79 -5.84 -11.55 -9.42
N GLY A 80 -6.16 -12.59 -8.64
CA GLY A 80 -5.44 -12.90 -7.41
C GLY A 80 -5.70 -11.92 -6.27
N HIS A 81 -4.70 -11.76 -5.41
CA HIS A 81 -4.73 -10.89 -4.24
C HIS A 81 -3.36 -10.25 -4.02
N ALA A 82 -3.31 -8.96 -3.76
CA ALA A 82 -2.09 -8.24 -3.46
C ALA A 82 -2.15 -7.61 -2.06
N ILE A 83 -0.98 -7.53 -1.41
CA ILE A 83 -0.79 -6.87 -0.12
C ILE A 83 0.41 -5.95 -0.26
N GLU A 84 0.30 -4.74 0.27
CA GLU A 84 1.41 -3.80 0.41
C GLU A 84 1.67 -3.51 1.88
N CYS A 85 2.93 -3.62 2.32
CA CYS A 85 3.41 -3.10 3.60
C CYS A 85 4.27 -1.86 3.34
N ARG A 86 3.89 -0.74 3.94
CA ARG A 86 4.73 0.47 3.99
C ARG A 86 5.75 0.28 5.09
N ILE A 87 7.01 0.19 4.75
CA ILE A 87 8.10 0.10 5.71
C ILE A 87 8.61 1.50 6.02
N ASN A 88 8.48 1.87 7.28
CA ASN A 88 8.78 3.19 7.79
C ASN A 88 9.93 3.12 8.79
N ALA A 89 10.79 4.13 8.77
CA ALA A 89 11.79 4.37 9.81
C ALA A 89 11.10 4.97 11.06
N GLU A 90 10.37 4.12 11.79
CA GLU A 90 9.53 4.46 12.94
C GLU A 90 9.68 3.41 14.04
N ASN A 91 9.46 3.83 15.28
CA ASN A 91 9.47 2.93 16.43
C ASN A 91 8.03 2.65 16.91
N PRO A 92 7.47 1.45 16.67
CA PRO A 92 6.14 1.07 17.12
C PRO A 92 5.98 1.18 18.65
N ASP A 93 6.98 0.79 19.45
CA ASP A 93 6.96 0.86 20.93
C ASP A 93 6.94 2.31 21.46
N LYS A 94 7.08 3.29 20.59
CA LYS A 94 7.06 4.73 20.92
C LYS A 94 6.02 5.46 20.07
N HIS A 95 4.84 4.84 19.92
CA HIS A 95 3.72 5.40 19.15
C HIS A 95 4.14 5.83 17.74
N PHE A 96 4.89 4.97 17.04
CA PHE A 96 5.37 5.20 15.66
C PHE A 96 6.20 6.49 15.50
N MET A 97 6.94 6.86 16.53
CA MET A 97 7.83 8.03 16.46
C MET A 97 8.90 7.82 15.37
N PRO A 98 9.09 8.81 14.46
CA PRO A 98 10.12 8.73 13.41
C PRO A 98 11.52 8.49 13.97
N CYS A 99 12.27 7.60 13.34
CA CYS A 99 13.63 7.20 13.73
C CYS A 99 14.61 7.39 12.54
N PRO A 100 14.92 8.66 12.17
CA PRO A 100 15.92 8.92 11.14
C PRO A 100 17.29 8.41 11.56
N GLY A 101 18.13 8.03 10.61
CA GLY A 101 19.46 7.49 10.87
C GLY A 101 20.11 6.94 9.63
N THR A 102 21.22 6.24 9.80
CA THR A 102 21.98 5.65 8.68
C THR A 102 21.77 4.14 8.66
N ILE A 103 21.30 3.62 7.54
CA ILE A 103 21.19 2.17 7.28
C ILE A 103 22.61 1.60 7.18
N THR A 104 22.95 0.64 8.04
CA THR A 104 24.25 -0.03 8.03
C THR A 104 24.26 -1.28 7.17
N ASP A 105 23.15 -2.00 7.14
CA ASP A 105 22.95 -3.16 6.27
C ASP A 105 21.52 -3.20 5.74
N LEU A 106 21.38 -3.59 4.47
CA LEU A 106 20.10 -3.70 3.77
C LEU A 106 20.09 -4.97 2.91
N HIS A 107 19.17 -5.88 3.20
CA HIS A 107 18.85 -7.00 2.34
C HIS A 107 17.38 -6.94 1.93
N LEU A 108 17.12 -6.88 0.64
CA LEU A 108 15.77 -6.80 0.08
C LEU A 108 15.28 -8.20 -0.32
N PRO A 109 14.05 -8.58 0.04
CA PRO A 109 13.46 -9.83 -0.37
C PRO A 109 13.22 -9.86 -1.87
N GLY A 110 13.13 -11.07 -2.43
CA GLY A 110 12.88 -11.24 -3.86
C GLY A 110 12.06 -12.49 -4.18
N GLY A 111 11.92 -12.77 -5.47
CA GLY A 111 11.20 -13.94 -5.95
C GLY A 111 9.91 -13.60 -6.67
N ARG A 112 9.21 -14.66 -7.14
CA ARG A 112 7.99 -14.50 -7.93
C ARG A 112 6.87 -13.86 -7.12
N GLY A 113 6.34 -12.75 -7.63
CA GLY A 113 5.24 -12.01 -7.00
C GLY A 113 5.66 -11.21 -5.77
N VAL A 114 6.97 -10.89 -5.64
CA VAL A 114 7.51 -9.93 -4.69
C VAL A 114 8.05 -8.74 -5.46
N ARG A 115 7.61 -7.53 -5.08
CA ARG A 115 8.07 -6.24 -5.61
C ARG A 115 8.48 -5.35 -4.45
N VAL A 116 9.60 -4.67 -4.61
CA VAL A 116 10.08 -3.66 -3.67
C VAL A 116 10.28 -2.34 -4.39
N ASP A 117 9.55 -1.32 -3.94
CA ASP A 117 9.71 0.05 -4.43
C ASP A 117 10.46 0.85 -3.37
N THR A 118 11.69 1.23 -3.65
CA THR A 118 12.55 1.93 -2.69
C THR A 118 13.58 2.83 -3.37
N ALA A 119 14.06 3.83 -2.62
CA ALA A 119 15.19 4.68 -3.00
C ALA A 119 16.39 4.48 -2.06
N VAL A 120 16.25 3.68 -0.98
CA VAL A 120 17.33 3.49 -0.01
C VAL A 120 18.28 2.36 -0.43
N TYR A 121 19.51 2.43 0.06
CA TYR A 121 20.59 1.48 -0.19
C TYR A 121 21.51 1.41 1.03
N ASN A 122 22.46 0.48 1.06
CA ASN A 122 23.44 0.38 2.14
C ASN A 122 24.16 1.72 2.36
N HIS A 123 24.24 2.14 3.60
CA HIS A 123 24.82 3.42 4.04
C HIS A 123 24.01 4.66 3.65
N TYR A 124 22.76 4.50 3.19
CA TYR A 124 21.85 5.63 3.01
C TYR A 124 21.49 6.26 4.36
N THR A 125 21.56 7.59 4.43
CA THR A 125 21.12 8.32 5.62
C THR A 125 19.73 8.90 5.38
N ILE A 126 18.78 8.49 6.21
CA ILE A 126 17.40 8.96 6.16
C ILE A 126 17.34 10.36 6.75
N PRO A 127 16.94 11.37 5.97
CA PRO A 127 16.88 12.74 6.46
C PRO A 127 15.66 12.94 7.38
N PRO A 128 15.79 13.74 8.46
CA PRO A 128 14.73 13.93 9.45
C PRO A 128 13.57 14.85 9.02
N ASN A 129 13.67 15.48 7.85
CA ASN A 129 12.76 16.51 7.36
C ASN A 129 11.83 16.02 6.22
N TYR A 130 11.83 14.70 5.95
CA TYR A 130 10.91 14.07 5.01
C TYR A 130 10.09 13.00 5.74
N ASP A 131 9.12 12.42 5.04
CA ASP A 131 8.34 11.28 5.51
C ASP A 131 9.24 10.11 5.92
N SER A 132 8.81 9.34 6.91
CA SER A 132 9.52 8.19 7.46
C SER A 132 9.50 6.96 6.55
N MET A 133 8.65 6.93 5.52
CA MET A 133 8.53 5.79 4.61
C MET A 133 9.79 5.63 3.77
N ILE A 134 10.42 4.45 3.88
CA ILE A 134 11.69 4.14 3.23
C ILE A 134 11.56 3.12 2.09
N LEU A 135 10.57 2.25 2.16
CA LEU A 135 10.22 1.34 1.07
C LEU A 135 8.77 0.88 1.14
N LYS A 136 8.27 0.38 0.02
CA LYS A 136 7.04 -0.39 -0.06
C LYS A 136 7.39 -1.81 -0.42
N LEU A 137 6.92 -2.77 0.37
CA LEU A 137 7.00 -4.19 0.08
C LEU A 137 5.63 -4.65 -0.41
N ILE A 138 5.57 -5.11 -1.64
CA ILE A 138 4.33 -5.54 -2.29
C ILE A 138 4.45 -7.01 -2.66
N VAL A 139 3.40 -7.77 -2.36
CA VAL A 139 3.29 -9.16 -2.81
C VAL A 139 2.00 -9.38 -3.57
N HIS A 140 2.05 -10.32 -4.51
CA HIS A 140 0.88 -10.78 -5.27
C HIS A 140 0.87 -12.31 -5.34
N ASP A 141 -0.30 -12.90 -5.11
CA ASP A 141 -0.51 -14.33 -5.30
C ASP A 141 -1.96 -14.62 -5.75
N LYS A 142 -2.26 -15.89 -5.99
CA LYS A 142 -3.56 -16.36 -6.52
C LYS A 142 -4.77 -16.04 -5.61
N ASP A 143 -4.54 -15.97 -4.29
CA ASP A 143 -5.58 -15.72 -3.29
C ASP A 143 -5.00 -15.04 -2.03
N ARG A 144 -5.89 -14.56 -1.13
CA ARG A 144 -5.51 -13.87 0.09
C ARG A 144 -4.62 -14.70 1.02
N PRO A 145 -4.93 -15.98 1.35
CA PRO A 145 -4.06 -16.79 2.21
C PRO A 145 -2.66 -16.97 1.64
N SER A 146 -2.54 -17.19 0.33
CA SER A 146 -1.26 -17.30 -0.34
C SER A 146 -0.47 -15.98 -0.33
N ALA A 147 -1.14 -14.84 -0.52
CA ALA A 147 -0.53 -13.51 -0.43
C ALA A 147 -0.06 -13.20 1.00
N ILE A 148 -0.83 -13.55 2.05
CA ILE A 148 -0.43 -13.42 3.45
C ILE A 148 0.83 -14.25 3.74
N ALA A 149 0.85 -15.53 3.37
CA ALA A 149 2.00 -16.39 3.56
C ALA A 149 3.25 -15.84 2.84
N LYS A 150 3.08 -15.33 1.62
CA LYS A 150 4.15 -14.70 0.85
C LYS A 150 4.65 -13.41 1.50
N MET A 151 3.76 -12.55 2.01
CA MET A 151 4.15 -11.31 2.70
C MET A 151 4.93 -11.63 3.98
N ARG A 152 4.51 -12.62 4.76
CA ARG A 152 5.26 -13.06 5.95
C ARG A 152 6.65 -13.55 5.59
N SER A 153 6.78 -14.35 4.52
CA SER A 153 8.11 -14.79 4.05
C SER A 153 8.97 -13.60 3.63
N ALA A 154 8.42 -12.66 2.87
CA ALA A 154 9.15 -11.50 2.38
C ALA A 154 9.55 -10.53 3.53
N LEU A 155 8.68 -10.31 4.52
CA LEU A 155 9.04 -9.55 5.72
C LEU A 155 10.13 -10.24 6.55
N GLY A 156 10.08 -11.57 6.65
CA GLY A 156 11.11 -12.35 7.35
C GLY A 156 12.48 -12.38 6.64
N GLU A 157 12.50 -12.12 5.33
CA GLU A 157 13.75 -12.00 4.55
C GLU A 157 14.29 -10.56 4.54
N LEU A 158 13.43 -9.56 4.81
CA LEU A 158 13.82 -8.15 4.78
C LEU A 158 14.70 -7.81 5.97
N VAL A 159 15.92 -7.39 5.71
CA VAL A 159 16.85 -6.92 6.76
C VAL A 159 17.14 -5.44 6.56
N ILE A 160 16.94 -4.65 7.60
CA ILE A 160 17.29 -3.22 7.67
C ILE A 160 17.94 -2.95 9.01
N GLU A 161 19.25 -2.76 9.03
CA GLU A 161 20.00 -2.49 10.24
C GLU A 161 20.48 -1.03 10.33
N GLY A 162 20.82 -0.60 11.54
CA GLY A 162 21.31 0.75 11.83
C GLY A 162 20.22 1.76 12.19
N ILE A 163 18.95 1.42 11.97
CA ILE A 163 17.79 2.24 12.30
C ILE A 163 16.66 1.36 12.86
N THR A 164 15.72 1.97 13.56
CA THR A 164 14.48 1.30 13.97
C THR A 164 13.43 1.45 12.86
N THR A 165 12.75 0.36 12.53
CA THR A 165 11.68 0.32 11.55
C THR A 165 10.45 -0.40 12.09
N ASN A 166 9.34 -0.32 11.37
CA ASN A 166 8.10 -1.03 11.69
C ASN A 166 8.01 -2.46 11.08
N VAL A 167 9.13 -3.05 10.63
CA VAL A 167 9.13 -4.38 9.97
C VAL A 167 8.55 -5.47 10.88
N ASP A 168 9.02 -5.55 12.12
CA ASP A 168 8.58 -6.57 13.08
C ASP A 168 7.09 -6.40 13.42
N PHE A 169 6.62 -5.17 13.61
CA PHE A 169 5.21 -4.85 13.78
C PHE A 169 4.37 -5.31 12.57
N GLN A 170 4.82 -5.05 11.34
CA GLN A 170 4.14 -5.52 10.13
C GLN A 170 4.10 -7.05 10.06
N TYR A 171 5.18 -7.72 10.46
CA TYR A 171 5.26 -9.19 10.49
C TYR A 171 4.26 -9.79 11.46
N GLU A 172 4.12 -9.21 12.67
CA GLU A 172 3.15 -9.64 13.68
C GLU A 172 1.71 -9.38 13.21
N LEU A 173 1.43 -8.19 12.70
CA LEU A 173 0.11 -7.79 12.20
C LEU A 173 -0.38 -8.71 11.07
N ILE A 174 0.47 -9.01 10.09
CA ILE A 174 0.12 -9.91 8.97
C ILE A 174 -0.16 -11.34 9.46
N GLY A 175 0.41 -11.76 10.60
CA GLY A 175 0.17 -13.05 11.22
C GLY A 175 -0.97 -13.08 12.25
N ASP A 176 -1.63 -11.94 12.50
CA ASP A 176 -2.78 -11.89 13.39
C ASP A 176 -3.97 -12.63 12.79
N ARG A 177 -4.68 -13.39 13.62
CA ARG A 177 -5.77 -14.24 13.16
C ARG A 177 -6.94 -13.44 12.58
N ASP A 178 -7.31 -12.34 13.22
CA ASP A 178 -8.42 -11.52 12.73
C ASP A 178 -8.04 -10.80 11.44
N PHE A 179 -6.75 -10.42 11.26
CA PHE A 179 -6.25 -9.95 9.98
C PHE A 179 -6.34 -11.04 8.90
N GLU A 180 -5.93 -12.28 9.20
CA GLU A 180 -6.02 -13.42 8.27
C GLU A 180 -7.48 -13.69 7.84
N GLU A 181 -8.42 -13.63 8.79
CA GLU A 181 -9.85 -13.82 8.56
C GLU A 181 -10.54 -12.62 7.89
N GLY A 182 -9.87 -11.45 7.86
CA GLY A 182 -10.41 -10.21 7.30
C GLY A 182 -11.34 -9.44 8.24
N ASN A 183 -11.28 -9.72 9.52
CA ASN A 183 -12.05 -9.05 10.59
C ASN A 183 -11.32 -7.76 11.01
N VAL A 184 -11.23 -6.80 10.10
CA VAL A 184 -10.48 -5.55 10.30
C VAL A 184 -11.37 -4.33 10.18
N ASP A 185 -11.13 -3.35 11.04
CA ASP A 185 -11.78 -2.05 11.02
C ASP A 185 -10.79 -0.94 11.46
N THR A 186 -11.29 0.28 11.66
CA THR A 186 -10.46 1.43 12.07
C THR A 186 -9.88 1.30 13.48
N ASP A 187 -10.45 0.43 14.32
CA ASP A 187 -10.02 0.19 15.70
C ASP A 187 -9.12 -1.05 15.84
N PHE A 188 -8.74 -1.69 14.71
CA PHE A 188 -7.95 -2.92 14.70
C PHE A 188 -6.62 -2.75 15.46
N ILE A 189 -5.81 -1.75 15.09
CA ILE A 189 -4.50 -1.54 15.73
C ILE A 189 -4.63 -1.21 17.21
N PRO A 190 -5.44 -0.23 17.65
CA PRO A 190 -5.63 0.03 19.08
C PRO A 190 -6.15 -1.17 19.88
N THR A 191 -6.89 -2.08 19.25
CA THR A 191 -7.46 -3.25 19.93
C THR A 191 -6.46 -4.39 20.05
N HIS A 192 -5.69 -4.71 19.00
CA HIS A 192 -4.80 -5.86 18.93
C HIS A 192 -3.37 -5.51 19.36
N PHE A 193 -2.97 -4.24 19.24
CA PHE A 193 -1.62 -3.73 19.54
C PHE A 193 -1.70 -2.48 20.42
N PRO A 194 -2.27 -2.57 21.64
CA PRO A 194 -2.54 -1.40 22.49
C PRO A 194 -1.29 -0.68 23.01
N ASP A 195 -0.14 -1.33 22.95
CA ASP A 195 1.14 -0.80 23.43
C ASP A 195 1.93 -0.05 22.34
N CYS A 196 1.40 0.01 21.12
CA CYS A 196 2.02 0.66 19.94
C CYS A 196 1.68 2.14 19.81
#